data_56960f1372c7f7bd0e2bccad4cd35552
#
_entry.id   56960f1372c7f7bd0e2bccad4cd35552
#
_cell.length_a   1.000
_cell.length_b   1.000
_cell.length_c   1.000
_cell.angle_alpha   90.00
_cell.angle_beta   90.00
_cell.angle_gamma   90.00
#
_symmetry.space_group_name_H-M   'P 1'
#
loop_
_entity.id
_entity.type
_entity.pdbx_description
1 polymer ?
#
loop_
_entity_poly.entity_id
_entity_poly.type
_entity_poly.pdbx_seq_one_letter_code
_entity_poly.pdbx_strand_id
1 'polypeptide(L)'
;MIYWAPLLHFYQPPTQLHWVLRKVCVESYRPLVELFTDLPHAKVTININAVLTEMLCDHGFNDVVTGIQELARRGQVEFTGSGKYHPTLPLIPQSEIERQISHNHKTNKRLLGKFYDPKGFFPPELCYSKEMMKPIVDSGHQWIIISGIACPVAWPTNIIHQIDVDGSKIAVFFRDNILSNKISFHNLDALGFIEHLQHVQKNQRSKGDIYVVTAMDAETFGHHIQDWEKLFLAKVYQSLELDADAPHKSVKKAKSSAAPPSGPEQAKVTAEQHDGLLQSREVTEGKEIKAVTISDLLDIFPRGETIEPKPSSWSTENPDIDAGNPYPLWKSPNNIIHQYQWEHMDIAMAMVNKAITTAKDNTAKQYADNARTLLDAALHSDQFWWASKKPWWDPNLIHRGLTKQHEVILNAYKAISLSNCSPKVKKEYYYKVVAARDISNKIIDEIFMTP
;
A
#
# COMPACT_ATOMS: atom_id res chain seq x y z
N MET A 1 10.74 20.87 15.81
CA MET A 1 10.35 20.72 14.38
C MET A 1 9.45 19.50 14.23
N ILE A 2 8.55 19.50 13.26
CA ILE A 2 7.71 18.34 12.90
C ILE A 2 8.19 17.84 11.55
N TYR A 3 8.53 16.55 11.45
CA TYR A 3 8.89 15.91 10.20
C TYR A 3 7.72 15.07 9.72
N TRP A 4 7.10 15.51 8.63
CA TRP A 4 6.04 14.75 7.96
C TRP A 4 6.66 13.90 6.84
N ALA A 5 6.48 12.59 6.91
CA ALA A 5 6.93 11.64 5.90
C ALA A 5 5.71 11.00 5.21
N PRO A 6 5.22 11.59 4.11
CA PRO A 6 4.11 11.02 3.34
C PRO A 6 4.58 9.84 2.49
N LEU A 7 3.75 8.79 2.43
CA LEU A 7 3.90 7.67 1.51
C LEU A 7 2.65 7.56 0.63
N LEU A 8 2.86 7.49 -0.68
CA LEU A 8 1.81 7.22 -1.66
C LEU A 8 1.98 5.83 -2.24
N HIS A 9 0.91 5.05 -2.19
CA HIS A 9 0.84 3.69 -2.72
C HIS A 9 0.20 3.71 -4.11
N PHE A 10 0.99 3.36 -5.14
CA PHE A 10 0.56 3.25 -6.53
C PHE A 10 0.36 1.78 -6.86
N TYR A 11 -0.87 1.39 -7.08
CA TYR A 11 -1.19 0.01 -7.41
C TYR A 11 -2.46 -0.12 -8.25
N GLN A 12 -2.45 -1.06 -9.19
CA GLN A 12 -3.63 -1.56 -9.88
C GLN A 12 -3.48 -3.08 -10.05
N PRO A 13 -4.56 -3.86 -9.89
CA PRO A 13 -4.49 -5.32 -9.97
C PRO A 13 -4.07 -5.80 -11.37
N PRO A 14 -3.41 -6.97 -11.48
CA PRO A 14 -2.97 -7.52 -12.77
C PRO A 14 -4.12 -7.82 -13.73
N THR A 15 -5.33 -7.83 -13.23
CA THR A 15 -6.57 -8.07 -14.01
C THR A 15 -7.30 -6.76 -14.34
N GLN A 16 -6.68 -5.58 -14.11
CA GLN A 16 -7.33 -4.30 -14.33
C GLN A 16 -7.68 -4.07 -15.81
N LEU A 17 -8.82 -3.48 -16.02
CA LEU A 17 -9.28 -3.14 -17.37
C LEU A 17 -8.55 -1.89 -17.88
N HIS A 18 -8.17 -1.89 -19.16
CA HIS A 18 -7.43 -0.79 -19.78
C HIS A 18 -8.12 0.57 -19.60
N TRP A 19 -9.44 0.63 -19.73
CA TRP A 19 -10.18 1.90 -19.58
C TRP A 19 -10.15 2.43 -18.15
N VAL A 20 -10.13 1.55 -17.13
CA VAL A 20 -9.96 1.95 -15.71
C VAL A 20 -8.56 2.47 -15.49
N LEU A 21 -7.52 1.73 -15.94
CA LEU A 21 -6.14 2.19 -15.83
C LEU A 21 -5.95 3.57 -16.48
N ARG A 22 -6.51 3.78 -17.70
CA ARG A 22 -6.48 5.09 -18.36
C ARG A 22 -7.14 6.17 -17.52
N LYS A 23 -8.31 5.88 -16.94
CA LYS A 23 -9.03 6.83 -16.08
C LYS A 23 -8.19 7.23 -14.88
N VAL A 24 -7.62 6.26 -14.17
CA VAL A 24 -6.75 6.49 -13.01
C VAL A 24 -5.50 7.30 -13.41
N CYS A 25 -4.87 7.00 -14.54
CA CYS A 25 -3.72 7.77 -15.02
C CYS A 25 -4.06 9.25 -15.25
N VAL A 26 -5.24 9.53 -15.83
CA VAL A 26 -5.67 10.92 -16.14
C VAL A 26 -6.10 11.66 -14.88
N GLU A 27 -6.79 10.99 -13.98
CA GLU A 27 -7.40 11.62 -12.81
C GLU A 27 -6.44 11.74 -11.61
N SER A 28 -5.44 10.85 -11.51
CA SER A 28 -4.55 10.79 -10.36
C SER A 28 -3.06 10.80 -10.71
N TYR A 29 -2.54 9.82 -11.47
CA TYR A 29 -1.09 9.64 -11.58
C TYR A 29 -0.39 10.80 -12.30
N ARG A 30 -0.96 11.30 -13.41
CA ARG A 30 -0.42 12.49 -14.10
C ARG A 30 -0.52 13.75 -13.26
N PRO A 31 -1.69 14.10 -12.68
CA PRO A 31 -1.82 15.22 -11.77
C PRO A 31 -0.83 15.18 -10.60
N LEU A 32 -0.56 14.01 -10.02
CA LEU A 32 0.44 13.86 -8.97
C LEU A 32 1.87 14.12 -9.47
N VAL A 33 2.24 13.60 -10.66
CA VAL A 33 3.55 13.88 -11.28
C VAL A 33 3.70 15.37 -11.57
N GLU A 34 2.67 16.02 -12.11
CA GLU A 34 2.65 17.47 -12.38
C GLU A 34 2.80 18.26 -11.08
N LEU A 35 2.02 17.94 -10.04
CA LEU A 35 2.09 18.58 -8.73
C LEU A 35 3.52 18.56 -8.14
N PHE A 36 4.14 17.38 -8.09
CA PHE A 36 5.51 17.26 -7.58
C PHE A 36 6.55 17.92 -8.49
N THR A 37 6.27 18.03 -9.79
CA THR A 37 7.14 18.75 -10.72
C THR A 37 7.11 20.25 -10.45
N ASP A 38 5.94 20.79 -10.15
CA ASP A 38 5.71 22.22 -9.87
C ASP A 38 6.15 22.64 -8.46
N LEU A 39 6.32 21.67 -7.54
CA LEU A 39 6.72 21.89 -6.15
C LEU A 39 8.10 21.23 -5.88
N PRO A 40 9.22 21.86 -6.30
CA PRO A 40 10.54 21.22 -6.27
C PRO A 40 11.08 20.89 -4.88
N HIS A 41 10.54 21.49 -3.83
CA HIS A 41 10.91 21.19 -2.43
C HIS A 41 10.06 20.08 -1.81
N ALA A 42 8.98 19.67 -2.48
CA ALA A 42 8.14 18.59 -2.01
C ALA A 42 8.89 17.25 -2.03
N LYS A 43 8.83 16.50 -0.93
CA LYS A 43 9.37 15.16 -0.80
C LYS A 43 8.27 14.16 -0.50
N VAL A 44 8.37 12.97 -1.07
CA VAL A 44 7.41 11.88 -0.90
C VAL A 44 8.09 10.52 -1.01
N THR A 45 7.67 9.56 -0.21
CA THR A 45 8.00 8.16 -0.40
C THR A 45 6.95 7.52 -1.30
N ILE A 46 7.36 6.81 -2.35
CA ILE A 46 6.46 6.12 -3.28
C ILE A 46 6.65 4.62 -3.17
N ASN A 47 5.57 3.93 -2.89
CA ASN A 47 5.43 2.52 -3.22
C ASN A 47 4.78 2.39 -4.59
N ILE A 48 5.43 1.72 -5.52
CA ILE A 48 4.86 1.33 -6.82
C ILE A 48 5.14 -0.15 -7.07
N ASN A 49 4.08 -0.96 -7.15
CA ASN A 49 4.23 -2.36 -7.48
C ASN A 49 4.58 -2.52 -8.95
N ALA A 50 5.54 -3.39 -9.23
CA ALA A 50 6.10 -3.51 -10.57
C ALA A 50 5.09 -4.01 -11.63
N VAL A 51 4.02 -4.67 -11.22
CA VAL A 51 2.89 -4.98 -12.11
C VAL A 51 2.27 -3.70 -12.68
N LEU A 52 2.08 -2.66 -11.86
CA LEU A 52 1.57 -1.38 -12.35
C LEU A 52 2.59 -0.70 -13.27
N THR A 53 3.87 -0.70 -12.92
CA THR A 53 4.91 -0.11 -13.78
C THR A 53 4.95 -0.77 -15.17
N GLU A 54 4.81 -2.11 -15.24
CA GLU A 54 4.68 -2.83 -16.51
C GLU A 54 3.41 -2.42 -17.26
N MET A 55 2.25 -2.41 -16.59
CA MET A 55 0.98 -2.03 -17.19
C MET A 55 1.00 -0.60 -17.76
N LEU A 56 1.63 0.34 -17.05
CA LEU A 56 1.78 1.72 -17.55
C LEU A 56 2.60 1.75 -18.84
N CYS A 57 3.71 1.01 -18.92
CA CYS A 57 4.52 0.92 -20.13
C CYS A 57 3.78 0.21 -21.26
N ASP A 58 3.14 -0.94 -20.98
CA ASP A 58 2.47 -1.77 -21.99
C ASP A 58 1.25 -1.09 -22.61
N HIS A 59 0.61 -0.20 -21.85
CA HIS A 59 -0.59 0.54 -22.30
C HIS A 59 -0.29 1.99 -22.75
N GLY A 60 0.99 2.37 -22.88
CA GLY A 60 1.38 3.65 -23.47
C GLY A 60 1.36 4.84 -22.50
N PHE A 61 1.35 4.60 -21.17
CA PHE A 61 1.42 5.63 -20.13
C PHE A 61 2.87 5.86 -19.66
N ASN A 62 3.83 5.80 -20.58
CA ASN A 62 5.26 5.98 -20.29
C ASN A 62 5.59 7.36 -19.71
N ASP A 63 4.76 8.37 -19.98
CA ASP A 63 4.88 9.71 -19.43
C ASP A 63 4.81 9.71 -17.90
N VAL A 64 3.95 8.90 -17.29
CA VAL A 64 3.87 8.73 -15.84
C VAL A 64 5.16 8.12 -15.29
N VAL A 65 5.64 7.04 -15.94
CA VAL A 65 6.88 6.35 -15.51
C VAL A 65 8.09 7.27 -15.60
N THR A 66 8.24 8.00 -16.72
CA THR A 66 9.32 8.98 -16.92
C THR A 66 9.22 10.17 -15.97
N GLY A 67 8.01 10.63 -15.68
CA GLY A 67 7.78 11.68 -14.69
C GLY A 67 8.26 11.27 -13.29
N ILE A 68 7.87 10.08 -12.83
CA ILE A 68 8.33 9.54 -11.54
C ILE A 68 9.85 9.34 -11.51
N GLN A 69 10.46 8.86 -12.61
CA GLN A 69 11.92 8.77 -12.73
C GLN A 69 12.60 10.14 -12.57
N GLU A 70 12.06 11.19 -13.20
CA GLU A 70 12.62 12.53 -13.11
C GLU A 70 12.50 13.09 -11.70
N LEU A 71 11.36 12.89 -11.01
CA LEU A 71 11.19 13.27 -9.60
C LEU A 71 12.20 12.56 -8.69
N ALA A 72 12.45 11.26 -8.92
CA ALA A 72 13.47 10.52 -8.20
C ALA A 72 14.90 11.03 -8.50
N ARG A 73 15.18 11.41 -9.76
CA ARG A 73 16.46 12.04 -10.15
C ARG A 73 16.68 13.36 -9.41
N ARG A 74 15.63 14.14 -9.15
CA ARG A 74 15.67 15.41 -8.40
C ARG A 74 15.80 15.19 -6.89
N GLY A 75 15.68 13.95 -6.39
CA GLY A 75 15.70 13.64 -4.96
C GLY A 75 14.41 13.99 -4.22
N GLN A 76 13.30 14.19 -4.95
CA GLN A 76 11.97 14.42 -4.39
C GLN A 76 11.27 13.11 -4.01
N VAL A 77 11.59 12.03 -4.71
CA VAL A 77 10.99 10.70 -4.53
C VAL A 77 12.02 9.70 -4.06
N GLU A 78 11.72 8.98 -2.99
CA GLU A 78 12.33 7.70 -2.69
C GLU A 78 11.35 6.56 -3.00
N PHE A 79 11.86 5.37 -3.34
CA PHE A 79 11.04 4.18 -3.58
C PHE A 79 11.09 3.21 -2.43
N THR A 80 10.02 2.41 -2.26
CA THR A 80 10.01 1.22 -1.42
C THR A 80 10.07 -0.06 -2.24
N GLY A 81 10.62 -1.13 -1.64
CA GLY A 81 10.36 -2.51 -2.06
C GLY A 81 8.94 -2.95 -1.75
N SER A 82 8.48 -4.01 -2.43
CA SER A 82 7.18 -4.65 -2.20
C SER A 82 7.13 -6.01 -2.92
N GLY A 83 5.97 -6.69 -2.88
CA GLY A 83 5.68 -7.83 -3.76
C GLY A 83 5.19 -7.37 -5.14
N LYS A 84 5.67 -7.98 -6.24
CA LYS A 84 5.36 -7.53 -7.61
C LYS A 84 3.86 -7.46 -7.87
N TYR A 85 3.14 -8.53 -7.57
CA TYR A 85 1.71 -8.65 -7.83
C TYR A 85 0.84 -8.38 -6.60
N HIS A 86 1.37 -7.68 -5.62
CA HIS A 86 0.63 -7.25 -4.44
C HIS A 86 0.00 -8.40 -3.62
N PRO A 87 0.71 -9.50 -3.34
CA PRO A 87 0.15 -10.59 -2.55
C PRO A 87 0.11 -10.25 -1.06
N THR A 88 -0.84 -10.85 -0.33
CA THR A 88 -0.86 -10.78 1.14
C THR A 88 0.26 -11.65 1.71
N LEU A 89 1.44 -11.05 1.91
CA LEU A 89 2.69 -11.76 2.22
C LEU A 89 2.59 -12.72 3.42
N PRO A 90 1.94 -12.38 4.55
CA PRO A 90 1.81 -13.29 5.68
C PRO A 90 1.06 -14.60 5.37
N LEU A 91 0.34 -14.66 4.25
CA LEU A 91 -0.54 -15.76 3.90
C LEU A 91 0.03 -16.69 2.81
N ILE A 92 1.26 -16.42 2.36
CA ILE A 92 1.95 -17.23 1.33
C ILE A 92 3.28 -17.77 1.86
N PRO A 93 3.80 -18.88 1.29
CA PRO A 93 5.09 -19.44 1.68
C PRO A 93 6.26 -18.48 1.48
N GLN A 94 7.31 -18.57 2.31
CA GLN A 94 8.51 -17.74 2.20
C GLN A 94 9.13 -17.73 0.80
N SER A 95 9.19 -18.88 0.13
CA SER A 95 9.69 -18.96 -1.25
C SER A 95 8.90 -18.13 -2.25
N GLU A 96 7.59 -17.98 -2.03
CA GLU A 96 6.75 -17.09 -2.84
C GLU A 96 7.01 -15.63 -2.48
N ILE A 97 7.23 -15.30 -1.20
CA ILE A 97 7.59 -13.94 -0.75
C ILE A 97 8.91 -13.51 -1.41
N GLU A 98 9.95 -14.34 -1.31
CA GLU A 98 11.28 -14.09 -1.92
C GLU A 98 11.15 -13.83 -3.44
N ARG A 99 10.35 -14.65 -4.11
CA ARG A 99 10.10 -14.54 -5.54
C ARG A 99 9.38 -13.22 -5.88
N GLN A 100 8.34 -12.88 -5.16
CA GLN A 100 7.58 -11.64 -5.37
C GLN A 100 8.46 -10.39 -5.16
N ILE A 101 9.27 -10.37 -4.11
CA ILE A 101 10.24 -9.28 -3.84
C ILE A 101 11.27 -9.18 -4.96
N SER A 102 11.89 -10.31 -5.34
CA SER A 102 12.90 -10.37 -6.41
C SER A 102 12.34 -9.89 -7.75
N HIS A 103 11.12 -10.32 -8.11
CA HIS A 103 10.46 -9.90 -9.35
C HIS A 103 10.11 -8.43 -9.33
N ASN A 104 9.61 -7.91 -8.21
CA ASN A 104 9.33 -6.48 -8.06
C ASN A 104 10.61 -5.65 -8.27
N HIS A 105 11.69 -6.02 -7.57
CA HIS A 105 12.95 -5.31 -7.68
C HIS A 105 13.53 -5.33 -9.10
N LYS A 106 13.62 -6.50 -9.73
CA LYS A 106 14.15 -6.65 -11.08
C LYS A 106 13.37 -5.87 -12.12
N THR A 107 12.06 -5.93 -12.05
CA THR A 107 11.17 -5.27 -13.00
C THR A 107 11.24 -3.74 -12.84
N ASN A 108 11.10 -3.23 -11.63
CA ASN A 108 11.18 -1.79 -11.36
C ASN A 108 12.58 -1.23 -11.62
N LYS A 109 13.66 -1.98 -11.30
CA LYS A 109 15.03 -1.57 -11.65
C LYS A 109 15.21 -1.41 -13.15
N ARG A 110 14.61 -2.30 -13.96
CA ARG A 110 14.64 -2.23 -15.42
C ARG A 110 13.85 -1.05 -15.96
N LEU A 111 12.65 -0.78 -15.39
CA LEU A 111 11.70 0.19 -15.93
C LEU A 111 11.89 1.60 -15.33
N LEU A 112 12.21 1.72 -14.04
CA LEU A 112 12.46 3.00 -13.34
C LEU A 112 13.95 3.38 -13.33
N GLY A 113 14.86 2.48 -13.76
CA GLY A 113 16.26 2.77 -13.93
C GLY A 113 17.06 2.83 -12.62
N LYS A 114 18.21 3.54 -12.66
CA LYS A 114 19.19 3.56 -11.57
C LYS A 114 18.69 4.17 -10.27
N PHE A 115 17.69 5.02 -10.33
CA PHE A 115 17.11 5.69 -9.15
C PHE A 115 16.15 4.81 -8.36
N TYR A 116 15.73 3.65 -8.91
CA TYR A 116 15.04 2.65 -8.13
C TYR A 116 16.04 1.88 -7.27
N ASP A 117 16.22 2.34 -6.04
CA ASP A 117 17.12 1.78 -5.02
C ASP A 117 16.43 1.80 -3.64
N PRO A 118 15.42 0.94 -3.43
CA PRO A 118 14.57 0.99 -2.25
C PRO A 118 15.33 0.62 -0.98
N LYS A 119 15.33 1.50 0.01
CA LYS A 119 15.84 1.26 1.37
C LYS A 119 14.79 0.64 2.27
N GLY A 120 13.53 0.99 2.04
CA GLY A 120 12.41 0.54 2.82
C GLY A 120 11.52 -0.45 2.11
N PHE A 121 10.64 -1.08 2.89
CA PHE A 121 9.68 -2.05 2.40
C PHE A 121 8.25 -1.67 2.77
N PHE A 122 7.36 -1.70 1.78
CA PHE A 122 5.92 -1.55 1.96
C PHE A 122 5.27 -2.91 1.70
N PRO A 123 4.82 -3.63 2.74
CA PRO A 123 4.09 -4.88 2.53
C PRO A 123 2.71 -4.58 1.94
N PRO A 124 2.28 -5.31 0.89
CA PRO A 124 0.94 -5.17 0.35
C PRO A 124 -0.13 -5.17 1.45
N GLU A 125 -1.09 -4.24 1.38
CA GLU A 125 -2.16 -4.02 2.36
C GLU A 125 -1.65 -3.67 3.78
N LEU A 126 -0.37 -3.28 3.90
CA LEU A 126 0.33 -3.20 5.19
C LEU A 126 0.15 -4.47 6.04
N CYS A 127 -0.10 -5.61 5.38
CA CYS A 127 -0.21 -6.90 6.04
C CYS A 127 1.15 -7.30 6.60
N TYR A 128 1.18 -7.50 7.91
CA TYR A 128 2.38 -7.83 8.65
C TYR A 128 2.20 -9.09 9.49
N SER A 129 3.21 -9.93 9.49
CA SER A 129 3.51 -10.92 10.53
C SER A 129 5.03 -11.11 10.66
N LYS A 130 5.49 -11.66 11.77
CA LYS A 130 6.93 -11.88 12.00
C LYS A 130 7.52 -12.88 10.99
N GLU A 131 6.74 -13.89 10.60
CA GLU A 131 7.17 -14.98 9.71
C GLU A 131 7.54 -14.50 8.31
N MET A 132 6.97 -13.37 7.84
CA MET A 132 7.30 -12.82 6.54
C MET A 132 8.58 -11.98 6.51
N MET A 133 9.16 -11.68 7.67
CA MET A 133 10.23 -10.68 7.78
C MET A 133 11.57 -11.15 7.24
N LYS A 134 11.88 -12.46 7.34
CA LYS A 134 13.19 -12.97 6.91
C LYS A 134 13.50 -12.68 5.43
N PRO A 135 12.64 -12.97 4.45
CA PRO A 135 12.87 -12.59 3.04
C PRO A 135 13.07 -11.09 2.83
N ILE A 136 12.42 -10.24 3.62
CA ILE A 136 12.53 -8.79 3.52
C ILE A 136 13.91 -8.31 3.98
N VAL A 137 14.37 -8.82 5.12
CA VAL A 137 15.69 -8.51 5.67
C VAL A 137 16.80 -9.06 4.77
N ASP A 138 16.67 -10.30 4.31
CA ASP A 138 17.64 -10.96 3.42
C ASP A 138 17.77 -10.23 2.07
N SER A 139 16.75 -9.50 1.63
CA SER A 139 16.79 -8.66 0.43
C SER A 139 17.42 -7.27 0.65
N GLY A 140 17.92 -6.98 1.85
CA GLY A 140 18.71 -5.79 2.17
C GLY A 140 17.91 -4.54 2.56
N HIS A 141 16.61 -4.66 2.84
CA HIS A 141 15.82 -3.52 3.30
C HIS A 141 16.21 -3.10 4.73
N GLN A 142 16.28 -1.79 4.96
CA GLN A 142 16.71 -1.19 6.22
C GLN A 142 15.54 -0.83 7.14
N TRP A 143 14.35 -0.64 6.57
CA TRP A 143 13.14 -0.33 7.29
C TRP A 143 11.89 -0.93 6.62
N ILE A 144 10.86 -1.09 7.44
CA ILE A 144 9.52 -1.49 7.02
C ILE A 144 8.49 -0.51 7.58
N ILE A 145 7.44 -0.23 6.79
CA ILE A 145 6.25 0.46 7.29
C ILE A 145 5.12 -0.56 7.49
N ILE A 146 4.44 -0.46 8.63
CA ILE A 146 3.29 -1.31 8.95
C ILE A 146 2.13 -0.46 9.53
N SER A 147 0.97 -1.06 9.68
CA SER A 147 -0.20 -0.39 10.23
C SER A 147 0.03 0.06 11.68
N GLY A 148 -0.50 1.23 12.05
CA GLY A 148 -0.36 1.76 13.41
C GLY A 148 -0.94 0.88 14.51
N ILE A 149 -1.95 0.06 14.20
CA ILE A 149 -2.54 -0.89 15.16
C ILE A 149 -1.56 -2.00 15.59
N ALA A 150 -0.52 -2.24 14.79
CA ALA A 150 0.54 -3.20 15.11
C ALA A 150 1.43 -2.75 16.27
N CYS A 151 1.44 -1.47 16.62
CA CYS A 151 2.34 -0.90 17.62
C CYS A 151 2.05 -1.47 19.01
N PRO A 152 2.99 -2.20 19.65
CA PRO A 152 2.75 -2.82 20.95
C PRO A 152 3.15 -1.92 22.13
N VAL A 153 3.73 -0.76 21.85
CA VAL A 153 4.28 0.19 22.84
C VAL A 153 3.60 1.55 22.75
N ALA A 154 4.00 2.51 23.59
CA ALA A 154 3.54 3.88 23.47
C ALA A 154 3.88 4.43 22.07
N TRP A 155 2.94 5.19 21.48
CA TRP A 155 3.07 5.69 20.10
C TRP A 155 4.39 6.45 19.89
N PRO A 156 5.30 5.97 19.01
CA PRO A 156 6.58 6.58 18.80
C PRO A 156 6.46 7.84 17.93
N THR A 157 6.98 8.94 18.42
CA THR A 157 6.99 10.21 17.70
C THR A 157 8.38 10.80 17.54
N ASN A 158 9.35 10.36 18.37
CA ASN A 158 10.72 10.90 18.40
C ASN A 158 11.79 9.80 18.52
N ILE A 159 11.40 8.56 18.35
CA ILE A 159 12.29 7.39 18.42
C ILE A 159 11.81 6.34 17.39
N ILE A 160 12.74 5.66 16.73
CA ILE A 160 12.44 4.63 15.73
C ILE A 160 12.75 3.26 16.32
N HIS A 161 11.71 2.48 16.60
CA HIS A 161 11.87 1.11 17.10
C HIS A 161 12.41 0.15 16.04
N GLN A 162 12.83 -1.01 16.47
CA GLN A 162 13.41 -2.04 15.61
C GLN A 162 12.70 -3.38 15.80
N ILE A 163 12.70 -4.20 14.76
CA ILE A 163 12.28 -5.60 14.82
C ILE A 163 13.54 -6.45 14.69
N ASP A 164 13.69 -7.45 15.56
CA ASP A 164 14.75 -8.45 15.44
C ASP A 164 14.26 -9.63 14.60
N VAL A 165 15.04 -9.97 13.58
CA VAL A 165 14.80 -11.09 12.68
C VAL A 165 16.08 -11.95 12.64
N ASP A 166 16.11 -13.00 13.43
CA ASP A 166 17.25 -13.92 13.52
C ASP A 166 18.60 -13.22 13.80
N GLY A 167 18.58 -12.19 14.68
CA GLY A 167 19.75 -11.39 15.06
C GLY A 167 20.04 -10.19 14.13
N SER A 168 19.31 -10.03 13.03
CA SER A 168 19.37 -8.86 12.17
C SER A 168 18.27 -7.87 12.57
N LYS A 169 18.62 -6.59 12.74
CA LYS A 169 17.67 -5.56 13.15
C LYS A 169 17.24 -4.71 11.96
N ILE A 170 15.92 -4.52 11.80
CA ILE A 170 15.31 -3.65 10.82
C ILE A 170 14.48 -2.57 11.52
N ALA A 171 14.58 -1.32 11.08
CA ALA A 171 13.76 -0.24 11.62
C ALA A 171 12.28 -0.42 11.26
N VAL A 172 11.36 -0.07 12.17
CA VAL A 172 9.92 -0.13 11.93
C VAL A 172 9.30 1.25 12.06
N PHE A 173 8.54 1.65 11.05
CA PHE A 173 7.69 2.82 11.05
C PHE A 173 6.23 2.40 11.11
N PHE A 174 5.44 3.15 11.87
CA PHE A 174 4.01 2.94 11.99
C PHE A 174 3.25 4.00 11.22
N ARG A 175 2.35 3.57 10.34
CA ARG A 175 1.39 4.45 9.68
C ARG A 175 0.47 5.08 10.71
N ASP A 176 0.38 6.40 10.74
CA ASP A 176 -0.68 7.06 11.49
C ASP A 176 -2.03 6.77 10.81
N ASN A 177 -2.73 5.75 11.34
CA ASN A 177 -3.99 5.29 10.77
C ASN A 177 -5.09 6.35 10.85
N ILE A 178 -5.13 7.11 11.96
CA ILE A 178 -6.17 8.13 12.18
C ILE A 178 -6.00 9.26 11.17
N LEU A 179 -4.80 9.80 11.07
CA LEU A 179 -4.51 10.93 10.20
C LEU A 179 -4.61 10.52 8.72
N SER A 180 -4.02 9.38 8.36
CA SER A 180 -4.10 8.85 6.99
C SER A 180 -5.54 8.59 6.54
N ASN A 181 -6.37 8.02 7.42
CA ASN A 181 -7.79 7.78 7.12
C ASN A 181 -8.58 9.09 7.00
N LYS A 182 -8.30 10.10 7.84
CA LYS A 182 -8.94 11.42 7.69
C LYS A 182 -8.64 12.05 6.34
N ILE A 183 -7.42 11.90 5.82
CA ILE A 183 -7.04 12.36 4.47
C ILE A 183 -7.78 11.55 3.40
N SER A 184 -7.74 10.22 3.49
CA SER A 184 -8.31 9.31 2.50
C SER A 184 -9.83 9.37 2.38
N PHE A 185 -10.53 9.74 3.45
CA PHE A 185 -12.00 9.84 3.48
C PHE A 185 -12.52 11.28 3.48
N HIS A 186 -11.69 12.27 3.10
CA HIS A 186 -12.05 13.68 2.99
C HIS A 186 -12.61 14.28 4.31
N ASN A 187 -12.07 13.83 5.45
CA ASN A 187 -12.50 14.28 6.78
C ASN A 187 -11.57 15.34 7.39
N LEU A 188 -10.63 15.87 6.60
CA LEU A 188 -9.64 16.84 7.03
C LEU A 188 -9.13 17.64 5.82
N ASP A 189 -9.25 18.96 5.85
CA ASP A 189 -8.64 19.83 4.85
C ASP A 189 -7.15 20.12 5.13
N ALA A 190 -6.48 20.84 4.25
CA ALA A 190 -5.06 21.14 4.35
C ALA A 190 -4.72 21.93 5.63
N LEU A 191 -5.56 22.91 6.00
CA LEU A 191 -5.35 23.70 7.22
C LEU A 191 -5.52 22.84 8.47
N GLY A 192 -6.61 22.07 8.54
CA GLY A 192 -6.84 21.15 9.65
C GLY A 192 -5.75 20.09 9.78
N PHE A 193 -5.11 19.68 8.68
CA PHE A 193 -3.94 18.82 8.71
C PHE A 193 -2.75 19.48 9.40
N ILE A 194 -2.41 20.71 9.03
CA ILE A 194 -1.34 21.50 9.65
C ILE A 194 -1.62 21.71 11.15
N GLU A 195 -2.85 22.14 11.48
CA GLU A 195 -3.28 22.29 12.88
C GLU A 195 -3.16 20.99 13.69
N HIS A 196 -3.52 19.85 13.07
CA HIS A 196 -3.40 18.55 13.72
C HIS A 196 -1.94 18.19 14.02
N LEU A 197 -1.01 18.38 13.08
CA LEU A 197 0.41 18.14 13.31
C LEU A 197 0.97 19.02 14.44
N GLN A 198 0.60 20.30 14.47
CA GLN A 198 0.99 21.23 15.55
C GLN A 198 0.40 20.82 16.90
N HIS A 199 -0.84 20.31 16.91
CA HIS A 199 -1.47 19.81 18.13
C HIS A 199 -0.76 18.55 18.68
N VAL A 200 -0.37 17.63 17.81
CA VAL A 200 0.42 16.44 18.19
C VAL A 200 1.71 16.86 18.87
N GLN A 201 2.44 17.83 18.30
CA GLN A 201 3.69 18.32 18.90
C GLN A 201 3.47 19.01 20.25
N LYS A 202 2.43 19.86 20.38
CA LYS A 202 2.13 20.58 21.64
C LYS A 202 1.78 19.65 22.81
N ASN A 203 1.14 18.51 22.48
CA ASN A 203 0.68 17.56 23.50
C ASN A 203 1.73 16.51 23.88
N GLN A 204 2.90 16.54 23.30
CA GLN A 204 3.96 15.62 23.65
C GLN A 204 4.59 15.91 25.00
N ARG A 205 4.92 14.83 25.73
CA ARG A 205 5.61 14.89 27.03
C ARG A 205 7.07 15.36 26.91
N SER A 206 7.70 15.17 25.73
CA SER A 206 9.09 15.59 25.45
C SER A 206 9.11 16.85 24.60
N LYS A 207 9.87 17.85 25.02
CA LYS A 207 10.14 19.05 24.21
C LYS A 207 11.22 18.72 23.18
N GLY A 208 10.83 18.24 22.00
CA GLY A 208 11.79 17.87 20.95
C GLY A 208 11.14 17.78 19.58
N ASP A 209 11.96 17.42 18.61
CA ASP A 209 11.51 17.13 17.26
C ASP A 209 10.67 15.85 17.23
N ILE A 210 9.69 15.83 16.32
CA ILE A 210 8.80 14.70 16.14
C ILE A 210 8.69 14.31 14.66
N TYR A 211 8.29 13.08 14.41
CA TYR A 211 7.90 12.64 13.07
C TYR A 211 6.48 12.08 13.04
N VAL A 212 5.86 12.18 11.89
CA VAL A 212 4.56 11.57 11.56
C VAL A 212 4.68 10.92 10.19
N VAL A 213 4.28 9.65 10.10
CA VAL A 213 4.25 8.90 8.83
C VAL A 213 2.81 8.68 8.41
N THR A 214 2.43 9.20 7.26
CA THR A 214 1.12 8.92 6.65
C THR A 214 1.30 8.05 5.41
N ALA A 215 0.38 7.14 5.17
CA ALA A 215 0.39 6.30 3.98
C ALA A 215 -1.04 6.09 3.47
N MET A 216 -1.24 6.28 2.17
CA MET A 216 -2.54 6.15 1.51
C MET A 216 -2.37 5.85 0.03
N ASP A 217 -3.44 5.40 -0.61
CA ASP A 217 -3.47 5.18 -2.04
C ASP A 217 -3.24 6.48 -2.80
N ALA A 218 -2.42 6.44 -3.83
CA ALA A 218 -2.20 7.58 -4.73
C ALA A 218 -3.52 7.98 -5.40
N GLU A 219 -4.37 7.01 -5.69
CA GLU A 219 -5.69 7.15 -6.29
C GLU A 219 -6.65 8.00 -5.44
N THR A 220 -6.38 8.15 -4.15
CA THR A 220 -7.09 9.09 -3.27
C THR A 220 -7.07 10.50 -3.85
N PHE A 221 -5.95 10.88 -4.49
CA PHE A 221 -5.70 12.21 -5.01
C PHE A 221 -6.11 12.30 -6.48
N GLY A 222 -7.37 12.69 -6.71
CA GLY A 222 -7.96 12.94 -8.02
C GLY A 222 -8.92 11.86 -8.51
N HIS A 223 -8.64 10.56 -8.27
CA HIS A 223 -9.51 9.49 -8.73
C HIS A 223 -10.62 9.15 -7.72
N HIS A 224 -10.29 8.91 -6.46
CA HIS A 224 -11.30 8.63 -5.42
C HIS A 224 -11.98 9.93 -4.98
N ILE A 225 -11.22 11.01 -4.82
CA ILE A 225 -11.71 12.33 -4.44
C ILE A 225 -11.22 13.32 -5.49
N GLN A 226 -12.15 13.85 -6.27
CA GLN A 226 -11.85 14.75 -7.39
C GLN A 226 -11.09 16.00 -6.92
N ASP A 227 -10.04 16.37 -7.66
CA ASP A 227 -9.15 17.54 -7.40
C ASP A 227 -8.45 17.52 -6.02
N TRP A 228 -8.41 16.37 -5.30
CA TRP A 228 -7.84 16.31 -3.96
C TRP A 228 -6.33 16.53 -3.94
N GLU A 229 -5.64 16.27 -5.03
CA GLU A 229 -4.24 16.63 -5.23
C GLU A 229 -4.03 18.15 -5.17
N LYS A 230 -4.98 18.96 -5.66
CA LYS A 230 -4.94 20.43 -5.62
C LYS A 230 -5.51 20.98 -4.33
N LEU A 231 -6.69 20.48 -3.92
CA LEU A 231 -7.43 21.00 -2.77
C LEU A 231 -6.79 20.68 -1.43
N PHE A 232 -6.04 19.59 -1.37
CA PHE A 232 -5.35 19.15 -0.16
C PHE A 232 -3.84 19.12 -0.32
N LEU A 233 -3.29 18.23 -1.16
CA LEU A 233 -1.87 17.92 -1.19
C LEU A 233 -1.01 19.12 -1.60
N ALA A 234 -1.38 19.81 -2.69
CA ALA A 234 -0.70 21.02 -3.14
C ALA A 234 -0.73 22.11 -2.07
N LYS A 235 -1.90 22.34 -1.43
CA LYS A 235 -2.05 23.38 -0.39
C LYS A 235 -1.18 23.07 0.84
N VAL A 236 -1.07 21.78 1.24
CA VAL A 236 -0.17 21.39 2.32
C VAL A 236 1.27 21.75 1.95
N TYR A 237 1.79 21.29 0.81
CA TYR A 237 3.18 21.57 0.42
C TYR A 237 3.46 23.06 0.23
N GLN A 238 2.55 23.81 -0.39
CA GLN A 238 2.67 25.28 -0.53
C GLN A 238 2.75 25.98 0.82
N SER A 239 1.97 25.53 1.81
CA SER A 239 2.04 26.11 3.16
C SER A 239 3.39 25.86 3.81
N LEU A 240 4.02 24.69 3.55
CA LEU A 240 5.36 24.39 4.08
C LEU A 240 6.47 25.22 3.40
N GLU A 241 6.31 25.59 2.11
CA GLU A 241 7.27 26.42 1.37
C GLU A 241 7.23 27.88 1.83
N LEU A 242 6.05 28.45 2.04
CA LEU A 242 5.89 29.84 2.51
C LEU A 242 6.56 30.07 3.88
N ASP A 243 6.61 29.05 4.73
CA ASP A 243 7.27 29.10 6.03
C ASP A 243 8.80 29.04 5.93
N ALA A 244 9.36 28.43 4.89
CA ALA A 244 10.81 28.32 4.67
C ALA A 244 11.45 29.66 4.25
N ASP A 245 10.73 30.51 3.53
CA ASP A 245 11.25 31.76 2.95
C ASP A 245 10.95 33.03 3.79
N ALA A 246 10.22 32.92 4.91
CA ALA A 246 9.78 34.09 5.67
C ALA A 246 10.92 34.68 6.55
N PRO A 247 11.38 35.93 6.32
CA PRO A 247 12.35 36.59 7.21
C PRO A 247 11.74 36.89 8.58
N HIS A 248 12.48 36.62 9.66
CA HIS A 248 12.08 36.90 11.05
C HIS A 248 11.66 38.35 11.26
N LYS A 249 10.37 38.65 11.17
CA LYS A 249 9.81 39.95 11.61
C LYS A 249 8.91 39.75 12.81
N SER A 250 9.34 40.33 13.95
CA SER A 250 8.53 40.45 15.16
C SER A 250 7.36 41.43 14.92
N VAL A 251 6.11 40.93 15.03
CA VAL A 251 4.91 41.78 14.97
C VAL A 251 4.36 42.04 16.37
N LYS A 252 4.21 43.32 16.71
CA LYS A 252 3.62 43.78 17.97
C LYS A 252 2.10 43.56 17.95
N LYS A 253 1.57 43.03 19.05
CA LYS A 253 0.13 42.82 19.29
C LYS A 253 -0.69 44.13 19.21
N ALA A 254 -1.70 44.16 18.38
CA ALA A 254 -2.83 45.11 18.45
C ALA A 254 -4.05 44.37 19.03
N LYS A 255 -4.63 44.94 20.10
CA LYS A 255 -5.88 44.44 20.71
C LYS A 255 -7.08 45.00 19.94
N SER A 256 -8.02 44.16 19.53
CA SER A 256 -9.37 44.65 19.21
C SER A 256 -10.44 43.71 19.82
N SER A 257 -11.39 44.32 20.49
CA SER A 257 -12.53 43.76 21.17
C SER A 257 -13.75 43.81 20.25
N ALA A 258 -14.43 42.67 20.00
CA ALA A 258 -15.81 42.65 19.57
C ALA A 258 -16.49 41.34 19.96
N ALA A 259 -17.71 41.45 20.51
CA ALA A 259 -18.53 40.36 21.04
C ALA A 259 -19.31 39.62 19.91
N PRO A 260 -19.72 38.34 20.16
CA PRO A 260 -20.37 37.51 19.12
C PRO A 260 -21.90 37.74 19.04
N PRO A 261 -22.54 37.62 17.87
CA PRO A 261 -23.98 37.51 17.75
C PRO A 261 -24.48 36.08 17.81
N SER A 262 -25.63 35.94 18.46
CA SER A 262 -26.38 34.69 18.67
C SER A 262 -27.41 34.46 17.55
N GLY A 263 -27.60 33.20 17.12
CA GLY A 263 -28.80 32.69 16.43
C GLY A 263 -28.51 31.70 15.29
N PRO A 264 -29.34 30.66 15.15
CA PRO A 264 -29.07 29.58 14.19
C PRO A 264 -29.80 29.79 12.88
N GLU A 265 -29.10 29.78 11.76
CA GLU A 265 -29.68 29.58 10.44
C GLU A 265 -28.79 28.66 9.59
N GLN A 266 -29.38 27.57 9.16
CA GLN A 266 -28.75 26.62 8.23
C GLN A 266 -28.81 27.23 6.83
N ALA A 267 -27.65 27.66 6.30
CA ALA A 267 -27.50 28.10 4.91
C ALA A 267 -26.52 27.16 4.18
N LYS A 268 -26.93 26.70 3.00
CA LYS A 268 -26.09 26.00 2.04
C LYS A 268 -24.96 26.91 1.60
N VAL A 269 -23.72 26.57 1.92
CA VAL A 269 -22.52 27.31 1.51
C VAL A 269 -22.06 26.78 0.15
N THR A 270 -21.92 27.68 -0.84
CA THR A 270 -21.34 27.38 -2.16
C THR A 270 -19.81 27.47 -2.11
N ALA A 271 -19.11 26.83 -3.06
CA ALA A 271 -17.65 26.75 -3.11
C ALA A 271 -16.92 28.12 -3.04
N GLU A 272 -17.52 29.18 -3.56
CA GLU A 272 -16.94 30.54 -3.53
C GLU A 272 -16.93 31.18 -2.13
N GLN A 273 -17.81 30.76 -1.22
CA GLN A 273 -17.81 31.23 0.17
C GLN A 273 -16.73 30.54 1.02
N HIS A 274 -16.29 29.34 0.62
CA HIS A 274 -15.19 28.63 1.28
C HIS A 274 -13.83 29.33 1.05
N ASP A 275 -13.59 29.86 -0.14
CA ASP A 275 -12.32 30.51 -0.48
C ASP A 275 -12.17 31.88 0.26
N GLY A 276 -13.27 32.60 0.46
CA GLY A 276 -13.28 33.88 1.21
C GLY A 276 -13.03 33.73 2.71
N LEU A 277 -13.40 32.56 3.31
CA LEU A 277 -13.16 32.24 4.72
C LEU A 277 -11.72 31.81 4.98
N LEU A 278 -11.02 31.26 3.98
CA LEU A 278 -9.61 30.88 4.06
C LEU A 278 -8.66 32.09 4.06
N GLN A 279 -9.06 33.21 3.45
CA GLN A 279 -8.24 34.43 3.40
C GLN A 279 -8.26 35.27 4.69
N SER A 280 -9.16 35.02 5.64
CA SER A 280 -9.32 35.81 6.87
C SER A 280 -8.79 35.13 8.16
N ARG A 281 -8.34 33.87 8.10
CA ARG A 281 -7.62 33.26 9.22
C ARG A 281 -6.12 33.45 9.03
N GLU A 282 -5.53 34.39 9.81
CA GLU A 282 -4.08 34.47 9.93
C GLU A 282 -3.53 33.10 10.35
N VAL A 283 -2.77 32.47 9.46
CA VAL A 283 -2.01 31.26 9.73
C VAL A 283 -0.93 31.64 10.75
N THR A 284 -1.22 31.45 12.02
CA THR A 284 -0.24 31.65 13.08
C THR A 284 0.76 30.50 13.06
N GLU A 285 1.98 30.82 12.57
CA GLU A 285 3.23 30.10 12.82
C GLU A 285 3.25 28.60 12.47
N GLY A 286 3.25 28.28 11.18
CA GLY A 286 3.62 26.97 10.62
C GLY A 286 5.14 26.71 10.60
N LYS A 287 5.91 27.45 11.34
CA LYS A 287 7.39 27.55 11.28
C LYS A 287 8.17 26.24 11.55
N GLU A 288 7.52 25.11 11.75
CA GLU A 288 8.19 23.93 12.27
C GLU A 288 7.85 22.61 11.54
N ILE A 289 7.19 22.62 10.36
CA ILE A 289 6.83 21.39 9.64
C ILE A 289 7.70 21.26 8.39
N LYS A 290 8.35 20.10 8.23
CA LYS A 290 9.16 19.76 7.06
C LYS A 290 8.71 18.44 6.46
N ALA A 291 8.42 18.43 5.16
CA ALA A 291 8.20 17.19 4.42
C ALA A 291 9.55 16.51 4.13
N VAL A 292 9.61 15.20 4.41
CA VAL A 292 10.82 14.37 4.25
C VAL A 292 10.44 13.00 3.69
N THR A 293 11.41 12.25 3.19
CA THR A 293 11.22 10.82 2.90
C THR A 293 11.28 10.01 4.20
N ILE A 294 10.78 8.77 4.18
CA ILE A 294 10.85 7.92 5.38
C ILE A 294 12.32 7.58 5.71
N SER A 295 13.17 7.39 4.71
CA SER A 295 14.60 7.14 4.95
C SER A 295 15.32 8.34 5.59
N ASP A 296 14.92 9.59 5.28
CA ASP A 296 15.49 10.78 5.92
C ASP A 296 15.31 10.72 7.46
N LEU A 297 14.22 10.12 7.95
CA LEU A 297 13.97 9.97 9.39
C LEU A 297 15.01 9.10 10.09
N LEU A 298 15.62 8.16 9.38
CA LEU A 298 16.66 7.30 9.94
C LEU A 298 17.90 8.07 10.37
N ASP A 299 18.19 9.20 9.74
CA ASP A 299 19.33 10.06 10.06
C ASP A 299 18.99 11.12 11.11
N ILE A 300 17.69 11.42 11.28
CA ILE A 300 17.20 12.47 12.18
C ILE A 300 16.89 11.92 13.57
N PHE A 301 16.30 10.74 13.67
CA PHE A 301 15.80 10.19 14.92
C PHE A 301 16.60 8.99 15.42
N PRO A 302 16.81 8.90 16.77
CA PRO A 302 17.53 7.77 17.36
C PRO A 302 16.78 6.46 17.22
N ARG A 303 17.55 5.36 17.21
CA ARG A 303 17.00 4.00 17.28
C ARG A 303 16.55 3.68 18.69
N GLY A 304 15.34 3.15 18.80
CA GLY A 304 14.75 2.70 20.05
C GLY A 304 14.99 1.22 20.35
N GLU A 305 14.19 0.72 21.25
CA GLU A 305 14.22 -0.67 21.65
C GLU A 305 13.74 -1.61 20.52
N THR A 306 14.09 -2.88 20.65
CA THR A 306 13.53 -3.96 19.83
C THR A 306 12.14 -4.30 20.36
N ILE A 307 11.17 -4.32 19.45
CA ILE A 307 9.77 -4.61 19.75
C ILE A 307 9.25 -5.74 18.87
N GLU A 308 8.13 -6.33 19.27
CA GLU A 308 7.39 -7.31 18.48
C GLU A 308 6.02 -6.75 18.09
N PRO A 309 5.87 -6.17 16.89
CA PRO A 309 4.58 -5.67 16.43
C PRO A 309 3.56 -6.80 16.29
N LYS A 310 2.29 -6.46 16.49
CA LYS A 310 1.19 -7.41 16.34
C LYS A 310 0.91 -7.70 14.86
N PRO A 311 0.59 -8.95 14.47
CA PRO A 311 0.06 -9.23 13.15
C PRO A 311 -1.15 -8.37 12.85
N SER A 312 -1.18 -7.74 11.67
CA SER A 312 -2.25 -6.82 11.29
C SER A 312 -2.19 -6.45 9.80
N SER A 313 -3.17 -5.70 9.35
CA SER A 313 -3.23 -4.97 8.08
C SER A 313 -3.65 -3.52 8.33
N TRP A 314 -3.74 -2.70 7.32
CA TRP A 314 -4.28 -1.33 7.48
C TRP A 314 -5.80 -1.27 7.69
N SER A 315 -6.50 -2.39 7.45
CA SER A 315 -7.94 -2.52 7.68
C SER A 315 -8.29 -3.28 8.95
N THR A 316 -7.28 -3.64 9.76
CA THR A 316 -7.47 -4.34 11.03
C THR A 316 -7.89 -3.36 12.12
N GLU A 317 -8.87 -3.72 12.92
CA GLU A 317 -9.35 -2.95 14.08
C GLU A 317 -9.07 -3.70 15.38
N ASN A 318 -9.24 -3.03 16.53
CA ASN A 318 -9.01 -3.66 17.85
C ASN A 318 -9.85 -4.94 18.06
N PRO A 319 -11.14 -5.00 17.69
CA PRO A 319 -11.90 -6.23 17.81
C PRO A 319 -11.34 -7.39 16.97
N ASP A 320 -10.70 -7.11 15.83
CA ASP A 320 -10.06 -8.14 15.01
C ASP A 320 -8.81 -8.70 15.69
N ILE A 321 -7.99 -7.83 16.31
CA ILE A 321 -6.83 -8.26 17.10
C ILE A 321 -7.28 -9.16 18.25
N ASP A 322 -8.31 -8.76 18.99
CA ASP A 322 -8.84 -9.52 20.14
C ASP A 322 -9.43 -10.87 19.70
N ALA A 323 -10.00 -10.94 18.49
CA ALA A 323 -10.53 -12.16 17.89
C ALA A 323 -9.47 -13.04 17.22
N GLY A 324 -8.19 -12.61 17.16
CA GLY A 324 -7.13 -13.33 16.45
C GLY A 324 -7.33 -13.36 14.92
N ASN A 325 -7.97 -12.33 14.36
CA ASN A 325 -8.26 -12.18 12.93
C ASN A 325 -7.47 -10.99 12.32
N PRO A 326 -6.15 -11.10 12.16
CA PRO A 326 -5.32 -9.96 11.74
C PRO A 326 -5.54 -9.51 10.29
N TYR A 327 -6.21 -10.30 9.45
CA TYR A 327 -6.41 -10.01 8.03
C TYR A 327 -7.89 -10.15 7.64
N PRO A 328 -8.82 -9.37 8.26
CA PRO A 328 -10.25 -9.60 8.15
C PRO A 328 -10.79 -9.51 6.73
N LEU A 329 -10.16 -8.73 5.85
CA LEU A 329 -10.62 -8.54 4.46
C LEU A 329 -9.98 -9.55 3.47
N TRP A 330 -9.00 -10.35 3.90
CA TRP A 330 -8.26 -11.29 3.03
C TRP A 330 -8.35 -12.74 3.47
N LYS A 331 -8.47 -12.99 4.77
CA LYS A 331 -8.59 -14.34 5.33
C LYS A 331 -9.39 -14.32 6.63
N SER A 332 -10.67 -13.96 6.56
CA SER A 332 -11.54 -14.00 7.74
C SER A 332 -12.01 -15.43 8.03
N PRO A 333 -11.94 -15.90 9.28
CA PRO A 333 -12.48 -17.21 9.67
C PRO A 333 -14.02 -17.26 9.54
N ASN A 334 -14.67 -16.10 9.52
CA ASN A 334 -16.14 -15.99 9.39
C ASN A 334 -16.59 -15.85 7.93
N ASN A 335 -15.67 -15.84 6.97
CA ASN A 335 -15.98 -15.75 5.54
C ASN A 335 -15.65 -17.06 4.84
N ILE A 336 -16.69 -17.85 4.56
CA ILE A 336 -16.53 -19.17 3.93
C ILE A 336 -15.92 -19.08 2.52
N ILE A 337 -16.17 -17.99 1.77
CA ILE A 337 -15.57 -17.80 0.45
C ILE A 337 -14.06 -17.60 0.58
N HIS A 338 -13.57 -16.82 1.56
CA HIS A 338 -12.13 -16.71 1.83
C HIS A 338 -11.51 -18.07 2.12
N GLN A 339 -12.18 -18.93 2.91
CA GLN A 339 -11.67 -20.26 3.21
C GLN A 339 -11.52 -21.11 1.93
N TYR A 340 -12.55 -21.12 1.07
CA TYR A 340 -12.50 -21.83 -0.20
C TYR A 340 -11.50 -21.22 -1.19
N GLN A 341 -11.36 -19.89 -1.24
CA GLN A 341 -10.36 -19.24 -2.09
C GLN A 341 -8.93 -19.63 -1.69
N TRP A 342 -8.63 -19.69 -0.40
CA TRP A 342 -7.30 -20.13 0.09
C TRP A 342 -7.08 -21.61 -0.11
N GLU A 343 -8.07 -22.47 0.13
CA GLU A 343 -7.97 -23.90 -0.16
C GLU A 343 -7.68 -24.16 -1.66
N HIS A 344 -8.34 -23.41 -2.54
CA HIS A 344 -8.10 -23.48 -3.99
C HIS A 344 -6.69 -22.98 -4.35
N MET A 345 -6.22 -21.89 -3.72
CA MET A 345 -4.89 -21.35 -3.92
C MET A 345 -3.79 -22.30 -3.43
N ASP A 346 -3.99 -22.97 -2.29
CA ASP A 346 -3.06 -23.96 -1.77
C ASP A 346 -2.89 -25.13 -2.75
N ILE A 347 -3.98 -25.58 -3.38
CA ILE A 347 -3.92 -26.56 -4.46
C ILE A 347 -3.11 -26.03 -5.64
N ALA A 348 -3.33 -24.79 -6.06
CA ALA A 348 -2.61 -24.18 -7.19
C ALA A 348 -1.09 -24.12 -6.90
N MET A 349 -0.70 -23.62 -5.73
CA MET A 349 0.71 -23.57 -5.31
C MET A 349 1.37 -24.95 -5.27
N ALA A 350 0.69 -25.93 -4.67
CA ALA A 350 1.19 -27.30 -4.59
C ALA A 350 1.36 -27.94 -5.98
N MET A 351 0.44 -27.69 -6.90
CA MET A 351 0.50 -28.20 -8.26
C MET A 351 1.64 -27.57 -9.07
N VAL A 352 1.85 -26.25 -8.94
CA VAL A 352 2.97 -25.55 -9.60
C VAL A 352 4.31 -26.08 -9.10
N ASN A 353 4.49 -26.24 -7.79
CA ASN A 353 5.70 -26.79 -7.22
C ASN A 353 5.99 -28.19 -7.77
N LYS A 354 4.97 -29.04 -7.89
CA LYS A 354 5.11 -30.37 -8.49
C LYS A 354 5.47 -30.29 -9.98
N ALA A 355 4.79 -29.43 -10.73
CA ALA A 355 5.04 -29.26 -12.15
C ALA A 355 6.50 -28.88 -12.43
N ILE A 356 7.02 -27.87 -11.72
CA ILE A 356 8.40 -27.39 -11.86
C ILE A 356 9.42 -28.51 -11.54
N THR A 357 9.19 -29.27 -10.47
CA THR A 357 10.13 -30.30 -10.03
C THR A 357 10.15 -31.55 -10.93
N THR A 358 9.06 -31.80 -11.66
CA THR A 358 8.91 -33.04 -12.44
C THR A 358 8.98 -32.86 -13.96
N ALA A 359 8.80 -31.65 -14.49
CA ALA A 359 8.91 -31.34 -15.91
C ALA A 359 10.37 -31.49 -16.38
N LYS A 360 10.65 -32.49 -17.26
CA LYS A 360 11.99 -32.74 -17.79
C LYS A 360 12.12 -32.44 -19.27
N ASP A 361 11.13 -32.82 -20.08
CA ASP A 361 11.09 -32.49 -21.50
C ASP A 361 10.65 -31.04 -21.76
N ASN A 362 10.92 -30.52 -22.96
CA ASN A 362 10.67 -29.13 -23.31
C ASN A 362 9.20 -28.75 -23.23
N THR A 363 8.29 -29.63 -23.66
CA THR A 363 6.84 -29.35 -23.66
C THR A 363 6.30 -29.29 -22.23
N ALA A 364 6.68 -30.25 -21.37
CA ALA A 364 6.30 -30.23 -19.97
C ALA A 364 6.87 -29.00 -19.24
N LYS A 365 8.13 -28.62 -19.53
CA LYS A 365 8.74 -27.40 -18.97
C LYS A 365 7.98 -26.14 -19.37
N GLN A 366 7.60 -25.99 -20.64
CA GLN A 366 6.82 -24.85 -21.12
C GLN A 366 5.51 -24.69 -20.31
N TYR A 367 4.77 -25.77 -20.09
CA TYR A 367 3.56 -25.73 -19.27
C TYR A 367 3.87 -25.42 -17.79
N ALA A 368 4.96 -25.93 -17.25
CA ALA A 368 5.38 -25.64 -15.88
C ALA A 368 5.76 -24.17 -15.71
N ASP A 369 6.50 -23.58 -16.65
CA ASP A 369 6.89 -22.18 -16.66
C ASP A 369 5.67 -21.25 -16.83
N ASN A 370 4.72 -21.63 -17.70
CA ASN A 370 3.45 -20.92 -17.83
C ASN A 370 2.65 -20.94 -16.51
N ALA A 371 2.52 -22.13 -15.89
CA ALA A 371 1.85 -22.27 -14.60
C ALA A 371 2.52 -21.39 -13.52
N ARG A 372 3.86 -21.34 -13.51
CA ARG A 372 4.62 -20.51 -12.56
C ARG A 372 4.34 -19.02 -12.77
N THR A 373 4.39 -18.55 -14.00
CA THR A 373 4.11 -17.14 -14.34
C THR A 373 2.67 -16.74 -14.00
N LEU A 374 1.72 -17.62 -14.29
CA LEU A 374 0.31 -17.42 -13.95
C LEU A 374 0.09 -17.38 -12.43
N LEU A 375 0.78 -18.24 -11.67
CA LEU A 375 0.67 -18.24 -10.20
C LEU A 375 1.21 -16.95 -9.61
N ASP A 376 2.32 -16.41 -10.13
CA ASP A 376 2.87 -15.13 -9.63
C ASP A 376 1.80 -14.03 -9.65
N ALA A 377 1.04 -13.92 -10.74
CA ALA A 377 -0.03 -12.93 -10.88
C ALA A 377 -1.31 -13.31 -10.10
N ALA A 378 -1.62 -14.62 -10.01
CA ALA A 378 -2.80 -15.11 -9.32
C ALA A 378 -2.74 -14.96 -7.79
N LEU A 379 -1.58 -14.62 -7.22
CA LEU A 379 -1.40 -14.38 -5.78
C LEU A 379 -1.88 -12.99 -5.32
N HIS A 380 -2.33 -12.10 -6.21
CA HIS A 380 -2.72 -10.73 -5.84
C HIS A 380 -3.82 -10.68 -4.77
N SER A 381 -3.74 -9.70 -3.87
CA SER A 381 -4.62 -9.59 -2.69
C SER A 381 -6.08 -9.29 -3.04
N ASP A 382 -6.32 -8.52 -4.11
CA ASP A 382 -7.63 -7.97 -4.44
C ASP A 382 -8.72 -9.03 -4.58
N GLN A 383 -8.40 -10.23 -5.10
CA GLN A 383 -9.39 -11.29 -5.29
C GLN A 383 -10.06 -11.73 -3.98
N PHE A 384 -9.35 -11.64 -2.87
CA PHE A 384 -9.89 -11.92 -1.54
C PHE A 384 -10.68 -10.72 -1.02
N TRP A 385 -10.15 -9.51 -1.22
CA TRP A 385 -10.82 -8.26 -0.83
C TRP A 385 -12.17 -8.08 -1.54
N TRP A 386 -12.27 -8.43 -2.83
CA TRP A 386 -13.54 -8.39 -3.56
C TRP A 386 -14.60 -9.31 -2.98
N ALA A 387 -14.22 -10.32 -2.19
CA ALA A 387 -15.09 -11.25 -1.50
C ALA A 387 -15.27 -10.94 -0.01
N SER A 388 -14.82 -9.78 0.47
CA SER A 388 -14.85 -9.44 1.91
C SER A 388 -16.25 -9.16 2.45
N LYS A 389 -17.26 -8.99 1.58
CA LYS A 389 -18.65 -8.61 1.87
C LYS A 389 -18.81 -7.16 2.35
N LYS A 390 -17.89 -6.67 3.16
CA LYS A 390 -17.74 -5.28 3.61
C LYS A 390 -16.24 -4.99 3.72
N PRO A 391 -15.73 -3.91 3.14
CA PRO A 391 -16.45 -2.84 2.43
C PRO A 391 -16.82 -3.17 0.97
N TRP A 392 -16.36 -4.33 0.42
CA TRP A 392 -16.51 -4.64 -1.00
C TRP A 392 -17.16 -6.00 -1.25
N TRP A 393 -18.00 -6.04 -2.27
CA TRP A 393 -18.61 -7.25 -2.80
C TRP A 393 -18.81 -7.13 -4.31
N ASP A 394 -18.09 -7.94 -5.09
CA ASP A 394 -18.24 -7.97 -6.55
C ASP A 394 -18.10 -9.40 -7.09
N PRO A 395 -19.24 -10.07 -7.40
CA PRO A 395 -19.26 -11.43 -7.93
C PRO A 395 -18.42 -11.60 -9.19
N ASN A 396 -18.39 -10.61 -10.11
CA ASN A 396 -17.64 -10.72 -11.36
C ASN A 396 -16.14 -10.70 -11.12
N LEU A 397 -15.68 -9.84 -10.22
CA LEU A 397 -14.27 -9.75 -9.85
C LEU A 397 -13.81 -10.99 -9.08
N ILE A 398 -14.62 -11.51 -8.16
CA ILE A 398 -14.36 -12.78 -7.46
C ILE A 398 -14.20 -13.92 -8.48
N HIS A 399 -15.12 -14.02 -9.43
CA HIS A 399 -15.05 -15.05 -10.48
C HIS A 399 -13.82 -14.88 -11.38
N ARG A 400 -13.42 -13.64 -11.67
CA ARG A 400 -12.21 -13.34 -12.45
C ARG A 400 -10.94 -13.82 -11.74
N GLY A 401 -10.82 -13.58 -10.42
CA GLY A 401 -9.73 -14.09 -9.59
C GLY A 401 -9.69 -15.63 -9.61
N LEU A 402 -10.83 -16.27 -9.43
CA LEU A 402 -10.97 -17.73 -9.46
C LEU A 402 -10.57 -18.32 -10.82
N THR A 403 -10.93 -17.66 -11.92
CA THR A 403 -10.52 -18.06 -13.27
C THR A 403 -9.01 -18.07 -13.44
N LYS A 404 -8.31 -17.06 -12.89
CA LYS A 404 -6.84 -17.00 -12.89
C LYS A 404 -6.21 -18.16 -12.14
N GLN A 405 -6.73 -18.51 -10.97
CA GLN A 405 -6.28 -19.70 -10.25
C GLN A 405 -6.52 -21.00 -11.03
N HIS A 406 -7.64 -21.11 -11.74
CA HIS A 406 -7.91 -22.25 -12.62
C HIS A 406 -6.89 -22.38 -13.76
N GLU A 407 -6.54 -21.28 -14.42
CA GLU A 407 -5.52 -21.27 -15.46
C GLU A 407 -4.18 -21.82 -14.95
N VAL A 408 -3.79 -21.46 -13.71
CA VAL A 408 -2.61 -22.01 -13.03
C VAL A 408 -2.70 -23.53 -12.93
N ILE A 409 -3.80 -24.04 -12.34
CA ILE A 409 -4.02 -25.46 -12.09
C ILE A 409 -4.00 -26.28 -13.39
N LEU A 410 -4.66 -25.79 -14.45
CA LEU A 410 -4.71 -26.47 -15.74
C LEU A 410 -3.32 -26.60 -16.38
N ASN A 411 -2.52 -25.51 -16.38
CA ASN A 411 -1.16 -25.55 -16.90
C ASN A 411 -0.25 -26.46 -16.06
N ALA A 412 -0.32 -26.37 -14.73
CA ALA A 412 0.44 -27.22 -13.84
C ALA A 412 0.10 -28.69 -14.02
N TYR A 413 -1.19 -29.04 -14.12
CA TYR A 413 -1.62 -30.40 -14.38
C TYR A 413 -1.13 -30.90 -15.75
N LYS A 414 -1.19 -30.09 -16.80
CA LYS A 414 -0.68 -30.44 -18.12
C LYS A 414 0.81 -30.79 -18.08
N ALA A 415 1.61 -29.96 -17.38
CA ALA A 415 3.04 -30.24 -17.15
C ALA A 415 3.25 -31.59 -16.44
N ILE A 416 2.52 -31.87 -15.34
CA ILE A 416 2.61 -33.12 -14.60
C ILE A 416 2.19 -34.32 -15.46
N SER A 417 1.11 -34.19 -16.23
CA SER A 417 0.60 -35.26 -17.10
C SER A 417 1.58 -35.66 -18.21
N LEU A 418 2.34 -34.69 -18.73
CA LEU A 418 3.39 -34.89 -19.74
C LEU A 418 4.73 -35.33 -19.13
N SER A 419 4.94 -35.15 -17.83
CA SER A 419 6.17 -35.54 -17.15
C SER A 419 6.35 -37.06 -17.05
N ASN A 420 7.57 -37.49 -16.66
CA ASN A 420 7.89 -38.89 -16.41
C ASN A 420 7.42 -39.39 -15.04
N CYS A 421 6.45 -38.72 -14.41
CA CYS A 421 5.85 -39.18 -13.17
C CYS A 421 5.14 -40.55 -13.36
N SER A 422 5.14 -41.37 -12.29
CA SER A 422 4.40 -42.62 -12.29
C SER A 422 2.89 -42.42 -12.49
N PRO A 423 2.15 -43.37 -13.06
CA PRO A 423 0.70 -43.28 -13.20
C PRO A 423 -0.03 -42.99 -11.88
N LYS A 424 0.50 -43.47 -10.76
CA LYS A 424 -0.04 -43.20 -9.41
C LYS A 424 0.04 -41.70 -9.08
N VAL A 425 1.18 -41.06 -9.31
CA VAL A 425 1.36 -39.63 -9.08
C VAL A 425 0.48 -38.81 -10.01
N LYS A 426 0.41 -39.15 -11.30
CA LYS A 426 -0.48 -38.44 -12.26
C LYS A 426 -1.95 -38.53 -11.82
N LYS A 427 -2.39 -39.67 -11.32
CA LYS A 427 -3.75 -39.89 -10.83
C LYS A 427 -4.01 -39.06 -9.54
N GLU A 428 -3.04 -38.99 -8.62
CA GLU A 428 -3.11 -38.19 -7.39
C GLU A 428 -3.36 -36.69 -7.77
N TYR A 429 -2.55 -36.15 -8.69
CA TYR A 429 -2.67 -34.76 -9.10
C TYR A 429 -3.93 -34.49 -9.97
N TYR A 430 -4.45 -35.51 -10.68
CA TYR A 430 -5.77 -35.42 -11.27
C TYR A 430 -6.87 -35.22 -10.23
N TYR A 431 -6.81 -35.92 -9.10
CA TYR A 431 -7.78 -35.73 -8.03
C TYR A 431 -7.68 -34.34 -7.40
N LYS A 432 -6.49 -33.70 -7.38
CA LYS A 432 -6.36 -32.29 -6.96
C LYS A 432 -7.08 -31.33 -7.93
N VAL A 433 -7.03 -31.60 -9.24
CA VAL A 433 -7.83 -30.84 -10.23
C VAL A 433 -9.33 -31.00 -9.96
N VAL A 434 -9.78 -32.24 -9.67
CA VAL A 434 -11.19 -32.49 -9.32
C VAL A 434 -11.57 -31.72 -8.05
N ALA A 435 -10.75 -31.80 -7.02
CA ALA A 435 -10.99 -31.06 -5.76
C ALA A 435 -11.07 -29.54 -5.99
N ALA A 436 -10.15 -28.98 -6.77
CA ALA A 436 -10.16 -27.55 -7.10
C ALA A 436 -11.45 -27.15 -7.84
N ARG A 437 -11.91 -27.96 -8.80
CA ARG A 437 -13.18 -27.74 -9.49
C ARG A 437 -14.36 -27.76 -8.50
N ASP A 438 -14.38 -28.71 -7.58
CA ASP A 438 -15.47 -28.84 -6.61
C ASP A 438 -15.47 -27.65 -5.61
N ILE A 439 -14.29 -27.17 -5.21
CA ILE A 439 -14.14 -25.94 -4.41
C ILE A 439 -14.63 -24.73 -5.20
N SER A 440 -14.27 -24.61 -6.46
CA SER A 440 -14.74 -23.54 -7.34
C SER A 440 -16.27 -23.50 -7.44
N ASN A 441 -16.91 -24.66 -7.58
CA ASN A 441 -18.37 -24.74 -7.59
C ASN A 441 -18.96 -24.25 -6.26
N LYS A 442 -18.37 -24.60 -5.12
CA LYS A 442 -18.79 -24.10 -3.81
C LYS A 442 -18.68 -22.58 -3.71
N ILE A 443 -17.58 -21.99 -4.23
CA ILE A 443 -17.43 -20.52 -4.26
C ILE A 443 -18.55 -19.89 -5.07
N ILE A 444 -18.86 -20.45 -6.24
CA ILE A 444 -19.95 -19.98 -7.12
C ILE A 444 -21.31 -20.09 -6.41
N ASP A 445 -21.58 -21.22 -5.76
CA ASP A 445 -22.82 -21.43 -5.01
C ASP A 445 -22.96 -20.39 -3.89
N GLU A 446 -21.89 -20.12 -3.12
CA GLU A 446 -21.88 -19.10 -2.06
C GLU A 446 -22.09 -17.67 -2.61
N ILE A 447 -21.56 -17.37 -3.80
CA ILE A 447 -21.78 -16.09 -4.46
C ILE A 447 -23.29 -15.89 -4.75
N PHE A 448 -23.97 -16.93 -5.26
CA PHE A 448 -25.41 -16.87 -5.51
C PHE A 448 -26.27 -16.85 -4.26
N MET A 449 -25.80 -17.41 -3.16
CA MET A 449 -26.49 -17.44 -1.87
C MET A 449 -26.29 -16.16 -1.05
N THR A 450 -25.28 -15.34 -1.41
CA THR A 450 -25.00 -14.06 -0.74
C THR A 450 -25.82 -12.97 -1.43
N PRO A 451 -26.75 -12.29 -0.73
CA PRO A 451 -27.65 -11.27 -1.31
C PRO A 451 -26.94 -10.01 -1.74
#